data_cccadcd8531ac8180f56bc9a398beafd
#
_entry.id   cccadcd8531ac8180f56bc9a398beafd
#
_cell.length_a   1.000
_cell.length_b   1.000
_cell.length_c   1.000
_cell.angle_alpha   90.00
_cell.angle_beta   90.00
_cell.angle_gamma   90.00
#
_symmetry.space_group_name_H-M   'P 1'
#
loop_
_entity.id
_entity.type
_entity.pdbx_description
1 polymer ?
#
loop_
_entity_poly.entity_id
_entity_poly.type
_entity_poly.pdbx_seq_one_letter_code
_entity_poly.pdbx_strand_id
1 'polypeptide(L)'
;MKFAVAGKGGVGKTTLTAWLGDYLARQGQSPWLVDADTALSLGAALGLPADALPMPLIEDEALIRERVGKGFINLNPHVSDLPERLRVRLGNISLLVMGSVAGAGGGCACEANALLKSLLAHLLLDRDQCLLVDLEAGVEHLGRGTVAAVDGLIVTAEPSWRSLTVAGQVATMAAALGLTRQVLVLNRAQPPLTLPAIAGLPPLAAMIPPLSSLAARQLASPSVLGLPQHDIVDRICRDILCALQARVVPEAEGGIQPASPR
;
A
#
# COMPACT_ATOMS: atom_id res chain seq x y z
N MET A 1 -0.81 -13.42 0.79
CA MET A 1 -0.79 -12.27 -0.14
C MET A 1 -0.40 -11.03 0.64
N LYS A 2 0.65 -10.33 0.26
CA LYS A 2 1.16 -9.15 0.96
C LYS A 2 1.50 -8.08 -0.08
N PHE A 3 0.66 -7.06 -0.17
CA PHE A 3 0.78 -6.02 -1.17
C PHE A 3 0.97 -4.65 -0.52
N ALA A 4 1.77 -3.80 -1.14
CA ALA A 4 1.90 -2.40 -0.80
C ALA A 4 1.25 -1.53 -1.86
N VAL A 5 0.64 -0.42 -1.45
CA VAL A 5 0.05 0.59 -2.32
C VAL A 5 0.85 1.87 -2.17
N ALA A 6 1.42 2.36 -3.26
CA ALA A 6 2.25 3.55 -3.29
C ALA A 6 1.86 4.48 -4.45
N GLY A 7 2.36 5.70 -4.44
CA GLY A 7 2.11 6.71 -5.47
C GLY A 7 2.05 8.10 -4.87
N LYS A 8 2.01 9.13 -5.72
CA LYS A 8 1.99 10.53 -5.32
C LYS A 8 0.83 10.84 -4.34
N GLY A 9 0.99 11.83 -3.47
CA GLY A 9 -0.09 12.32 -2.61
C GLY A 9 -1.34 12.70 -3.39
N GLY A 10 -2.53 12.30 -2.87
CA GLY A 10 -3.83 12.64 -3.45
C GLY A 10 -4.30 11.80 -4.65
N VAL A 11 -3.52 10.82 -5.12
CA VAL A 11 -3.89 9.99 -6.29
C VAL A 11 -4.93 8.90 -5.97
N GLY A 12 -5.33 8.70 -4.70
CA GLY A 12 -6.35 7.74 -4.29
C GLY A 12 -5.83 6.41 -3.76
N LYS A 13 -4.61 6.34 -3.27
CA LYS A 13 -4.01 5.15 -2.63
C LYS A 13 -4.90 4.57 -1.54
N THR A 14 -5.24 5.38 -0.55
CA THR A 14 -6.08 5.00 0.60
C THR A 14 -7.46 4.52 0.17
N THR A 15 -8.08 5.18 -0.81
CA THR A 15 -9.35 4.74 -1.39
C THR A 15 -9.22 3.34 -1.98
N LEU A 16 -8.16 3.10 -2.76
CA LEU A 16 -7.90 1.81 -3.39
C LEU A 16 -7.60 0.74 -2.35
N THR A 17 -6.80 1.04 -1.32
CA THR A 17 -6.49 0.13 -0.21
C THR A 17 -7.76 -0.27 0.54
N ALA A 18 -8.65 0.69 0.84
CA ALA A 18 -9.93 0.41 1.48
C ALA A 18 -10.84 -0.47 0.61
N TRP A 19 -10.92 -0.22 -0.69
CA TRP A 19 -11.71 -1.05 -1.62
C TRP A 19 -11.17 -2.47 -1.73
N LEU A 20 -9.85 -2.64 -1.86
CA LEU A 20 -9.23 -3.97 -1.90
C LEU A 20 -9.48 -4.74 -0.60
N GLY A 21 -9.37 -4.08 0.55
CA GLY A 21 -9.66 -4.68 1.85
C GLY A 21 -11.11 -5.12 1.98
N ASP A 22 -12.07 -4.27 1.62
CA ASP A 22 -13.49 -4.57 1.63
C ASP A 22 -13.84 -5.71 0.64
N TYR A 23 -13.30 -5.64 -0.58
CA TYR A 23 -13.48 -6.69 -1.58
C TYR A 23 -13.01 -8.04 -1.05
N LEU A 24 -11.78 -8.13 -0.51
CA LEU A 24 -11.22 -9.38 0.03
C LEU A 24 -12.03 -9.88 1.23
N ALA A 25 -12.49 -9.02 2.11
CA ALA A 25 -13.34 -9.38 3.25
C ALA A 25 -14.68 -9.96 2.79
N ARG A 26 -15.30 -9.38 1.75
CA ARG A 26 -16.53 -9.90 1.14
C ARG A 26 -16.32 -11.23 0.39
N GLN A 27 -15.09 -11.54 -0.04
CA GLN A 27 -14.71 -12.84 -0.57
C GLN A 27 -14.39 -13.87 0.53
N GLY A 28 -14.69 -13.58 1.80
CA GLY A 28 -14.48 -14.49 2.93
C GLY A 28 -13.06 -14.52 3.48
N GLN A 29 -12.19 -13.62 3.04
CA GLN A 29 -10.84 -13.47 3.60
C GLN A 29 -10.85 -12.59 4.86
N SER A 30 -9.75 -12.63 5.61
CA SER A 30 -9.55 -11.77 6.79
C SER A 30 -8.32 -10.88 6.58
N PRO A 31 -8.43 -9.83 5.73
CA PRO A 31 -7.29 -9.00 5.41
C PRO A 31 -6.86 -8.12 6.60
N TRP A 32 -5.55 -7.93 6.70
CA TRP A 32 -4.93 -6.90 7.50
C TRP A 32 -4.65 -5.67 6.65
N LEU A 33 -5.09 -4.53 7.10
CA LEU A 33 -4.79 -3.24 6.49
C LEU A 33 -3.88 -2.45 7.42
N VAL A 34 -2.80 -1.91 6.88
CA VAL A 34 -1.83 -1.11 7.63
C VAL A 34 -1.86 0.31 7.06
N ASP A 35 -2.22 1.28 7.90
CA ASP A 35 -2.12 2.70 7.59
C ASP A 35 -0.71 3.19 7.97
N ALA A 36 0.15 3.32 6.98
CA ALA A 36 1.52 3.80 7.11
C ALA A 36 1.72 5.17 6.42
N ASP A 37 0.64 5.91 6.20
CA ASP A 37 0.65 7.28 5.67
C ASP A 37 0.66 8.30 6.84
N THR A 38 1.23 9.47 6.62
CA THR A 38 1.17 10.59 7.58
C THR A 38 -0.23 11.15 7.74
N ALA A 39 -1.08 11.02 6.72
CA ALA A 39 -2.46 11.53 6.72
C ALA A 39 -3.43 10.70 7.57
N LEU A 40 -3.07 9.45 7.95
CA LEU A 40 -3.85 8.54 8.81
C LEU A 40 -5.33 8.44 8.40
N SER A 41 -5.58 8.30 7.12
CA SER A 41 -6.93 8.42 6.55
C SER A 41 -7.62 7.09 6.24
N LEU A 42 -6.91 5.95 6.37
CA LEU A 42 -7.44 4.65 6.00
C LEU A 42 -8.60 4.21 6.90
N GLY A 43 -8.51 4.44 8.20
CA GLY A 43 -9.59 4.12 9.13
C GLY A 43 -10.89 4.88 8.81
N ALA A 44 -10.78 6.18 8.54
CA ALA A 44 -11.92 6.99 8.12
C ALA A 44 -12.47 6.55 6.75
N ALA A 45 -11.60 6.20 5.79
CA ALA A 45 -12.01 5.67 4.49
C ALA A 45 -12.78 4.35 4.61
N LEU A 46 -12.46 3.52 5.61
CA LEU A 46 -13.19 2.31 5.96
C LEU A 46 -14.51 2.59 6.71
N GLY A 47 -14.76 3.83 7.12
CA GLY A 47 -15.99 4.23 7.80
C GLY A 47 -15.92 4.21 9.32
N LEU A 48 -14.72 4.14 9.90
CA LEU A 48 -14.56 4.33 11.34
C LEU A 48 -14.87 5.79 11.71
N PRO A 49 -15.66 6.02 12.75
CA PRO A 49 -15.86 7.36 13.29
C PRO A 49 -14.54 7.85 13.94
N ALA A 50 -14.38 9.16 14.03
CA ALA A 50 -13.14 9.78 14.51
C ALA A 50 -12.76 9.38 15.95
N ASP A 51 -13.75 9.16 16.80
CA ASP A 51 -13.60 8.74 18.18
C ASP A 51 -13.25 7.24 18.35
N ALA A 52 -13.44 6.43 17.30
CA ALA A 52 -13.06 5.02 17.26
C ALA A 52 -11.70 4.79 16.57
N LEU A 53 -11.06 5.82 16.05
CA LEU A 53 -9.71 5.71 15.50
C LEU A 53 -8.70 5.54 16.63
N PRO A 54 -7.84 4.50 16.57
CA PRO A 54 -6.81 4.33 17.57
C PRO A 54 -5.74 5.42 17.44
N MET A 55 -5.06 5.70 18.55
CA MET A 55 -3.85 6.51 18.51
C MET A 55 -2.82 5.85 17.58
N PRO A 56 -2.21 6.60 16.65
CA PRO A 56 -1.18 6.05 15.79
C PRO A 56 0.01 5.53 16.61
N LEU A 57 0.58 4.39 16.18
CA LEU A 57 1.72 3.80 16.90
C LEU A 57 2.89 4.78 17.06
N ILE A 58 3.11 5.63 16.06
CA ILE A 58 4.19 6.63 16.08
C ILE A 58 4.01 7.69 17.19
N GLU A 59 2.80 7.90 17.66
CA GLU A 59 2.46 8.87 18.71
C GLU A 59 2.42 8.22 20.11
N ASP A 60 2.45 6.89 20.20
CA ASP A 60 2.48 6.17 21.48
C ASP A 60 3.90 6.15 22.07
N GLU A 61 4.32 7.29 22.62
CA GLU A 61 5.63 7.42 23.25
C GLU A 61 5.86 6.41 24.37
N ALA A 62 4.81 6.01 25.10
CA ALA A 62 4.93 5.07 26.20
C ALA A 62 5.28 3.68 25.67
N LEU A 63 4.59 3.21 24.63
CA LEU A 63 4.86 1.95 23.98
C LEU A 63 6.23 1.96 23.28
N ILE A 64 6.56 3.04 22.59
CA ILE A 64 7.87 3.18 21.95
C ILE A 64 8.99 3.04 22.99
N ARG A 65 8.90 3.74 24.11
CA ARG A 65 9.89 3.63 25.20
C ARG A 65 9.94 2.26 25.85
N GLU A 66 8.77 1.62 26.02
CA GLU A 66 8.66 0.26 26.56
C GLU A 66 9.43 -0.76 25.71
N ARG A 67 9.30 -0.67 24.40
CA ARG A 67 9.84 -1.65 23.45
C ARG A 67 11.26 -1.37 22.99
N VAL A 68 11.57 -0.12 22.77
CA VAL A 68 12.85 0.30 22.17
C VAL A 68 13.86 0.75 23.25
N GLY A 69 13.37 1.21 24.39
CA GLY A 69 14.20 1.69 25.50
C GLY A 69 14.47 3.19 25.44
N LYS A 70 15.19 3.71 26.45
CA LYS A 70 15.61 5.10 26.55
C LYS A 70 17.14 5.16 26.64
N GLY A 71 17.77 5.83 25.68
CA GLY A 71 19.24 6.02 25.67
C GLY A 71 19.98 4.95 24.85
N PHE A 72 19.87 3.67 25.21
CA PHE A 72 20.32 2.58 24.35
C PHE A 72 19.15 2.07 23.52
N ILE A 73 19.16 2.34 22.20
CA ILE A 73 18.08 1.98 21.31
C ILE A 73 18.17 0.50 20.95
N ASN A 74 17.13 -0.28 21.30
CA ASN A 74 16.95 -1.62 20.79
C ASN A 74 16.47 -1.55 19.32
N LEU A 75 17.33 -1.88 18.38
CA LEU A 75 17.01 -1.85 16.95
C LEU A 75 16.16 -3.04 16.49
N ASN A 76 15.95 -4.05 17.33
CA ASN A 76 15.12 -5.22 17.06
C ASN A 76 14.17 -5.50 18.23
N PRO A 77 13.21 -4.59 18.51
CA PRO A 77 12.28 -4.74 19.61
C PRO A 77 11.33 -5.91 19.39
N HIS A 78 10.91 -6.52 20.51
CA HIS A 78 9.88 -7.57 20.48
C HIS A 78 8.51 -6.95 20.13
N VAL A 79 7.85 -7.48 19.09
CA VAL A 79 6.62 -6.91 18.53
C VAL A 79 5.52 -7.94 18.25
N SER A 80 5.74 -9.22 18.56
CA SER A 80 4.82 -10.31 18.16
C SER A 80 3.41 -10.21 18.77
N ASP A 81 3.27 -9.57 19.92
CA ASP A 81 2.00 -9.29 20.59
C ASP A 81 1.28 -8.03 20.08
N LEU A 82 2.01 -7.11 19.47
CA LEU A 82 1.48 -5.79 19.08
C LEU A 82 0.38 -5.84 18.03
N PRO A 83 0.42 -6.70 17.00
CA PRO A 83 -0.65 -6.75 16.03
C PRO A 83 -2.01 -7.02 16.66
N GLU A 84 -2.10 -7.99 17.55
CA GLU A 84 -3.37 -8.34 18.23
C GLU A 84 -3.79 -7.28 19.26
N ARG A 85 -2.82 -6.63 19.90
CA ARG A 85 -3.06 -5.58 20.90
C ARG A 85 -3.55 -4.26 20.28
N LEU A 86 -3.03 -3.91 19.09
CA LEU A 86 -3.23 -2.59 18.48
C LEU A 86 -4.28 -2.58 17.39
N ARG A 87 -4.74 -3.74 16.91
CA ARG A 87 -5.70 -3.79 15.81
C ARG A 87 -7.07 -3.27 16.18
N VAL A 88 -7.69 -2.58 15.26
CA VAL A 88 -9.14 -2.32 15.26
C VAL A 88 -9.81 -3.30 14.30
N ARG A 89 -10.89 -3.91 14.72
CA ARG A 89 -11.67 -4.85 13.89
C ARG A 89 -12.87 -4.16 13.26
N LEU A 90 -13.00 -4.34 11.94
CA LEU A 90 -14.18 -3.94 11.16
C LEU A 90 -14.68 -5.19 10.42
N GLY A 91 -15.60 -5.91 11.03
CA GLY A 91 -16.01 -7.23 10.51
C GLY A 91 -14.81 -8.17 10.38
N ASN A 92 -14.54 -8.61 9.15
CA ASN A 92 -13.40 -9.48 8.84
C ASN A 92 -12.09 -8.71 8.61
N ILE A 93 -12.11 -7.38 8.57
CA ILE A 93 -10.91 -6.56 8.36
C ILE A 93 -10.24 -6.28 9.71
N SER A 94 -8.92 -6.43 9.78
CA SER A 94 -8.08 -5.95 10.87
C SER A 94 -7.30 -4.72 10.41
N LEU A 95 -7.51 -3.56 11.06
CA LEU A 95 -6.80 -2.31 10.78
C LEU A 95 -5.72 -2.07 11.82
N LEU A 96 -4.52 -1.73 11.38
CA LEU A 96 -3.42 -1.19 12.19
C LEU A 96 -3.11 0.24 11.73
N VAL A 97 -3.10 1.18 12.67
CA VAL A 97 -2.73 2.56 12.40
C VAL A 97 -1.32 2.77 12.94
N MET A 98 -0.36 2.81 12.01
CA MET A 98 1.05 2.94 12.35
C MET A 98 1.54 4.38 12.25
N GLY A 99 1.12 5.09 11.25
CA GLY A 99 1.66 6.41 10.88
C GLY A 99 3.02 6.32 10.18
N SER A 100 3.60 7.48 9.92
CA SER A 100 4.90 7.63 9.25
C SER A 100 5.80 8.60 10.00
N VAL A 101 7.10 8.30 10.04
CA VAL A 101 8.11 9.12 10.74
C VAL A 101 8.30 10.51 10.11
N ALA A 102 7.97 10.69 8.84
CA ALA A 102 8.11 11.97 8.14
C ALA A 102 7.26 13.10 8.77
N GLY A 103 6.19 12.75 9.51
CA GLY A 103 5.31 13.70 10.21
C GLY A 103 5.59 13.88 11.69
N ALA A 104 6.54 13.14 12.28
CA ALA A 104 6.82 13.21 13.71
C ALA A 104 7.63 14.46 14.05
N GLY A 105 6.97 15.43 14.66
CA GLY A 105 7.63 16.61 15.22
C GLY A 105 8.46 16.23 16.45
N GLY A 106 9.79 16.40 16.39
CA GLY A 106 10.64 16.67 17.54
C GLY A 106 10.96 15.59 18.56
N GLY A 107 10.43 14.38 18.44
CA GLY A 107 10.80 13.23 19.28
C GLY A 107 11.92 12.40 18.65
N CYS A 108 12.42 11.35 19.36
CA CYS A 108 13.45 10.48 18.81
C CYS A 108 12.92 9.67 17.63
N ALA A 109 12.94 10.25 16.43
CA ALA A 109 12.49 9.65 15.19
C ALA A 109 13.12 8.26 14.94
N CYS A 110 14.32 8.03 15.46
CA CYS A 110 15.02 6.74 15.38
C CYS A 110 14.34 5.63 16.17
N GLU A 111 13.82 5.93 17.37
CA GLU A 111 13.15 4.95 18.24
C GLU A 111 11.82 4.50 17.60
N ALA A 112 10.98 5.46 17.24
CA ALA A 112 9.72 5.17 16.56
C ALA A 112 9.95 4.40 15.25
N ASN A 113 10.95 4.79 14.47
CA ASN A 113 11.29 4.12 13.22
C ASN A 113 11.74 2.66 13.42
N ALA A 114 12.49 2.38 14.49
CA ALA A 114 12.90 1.01 14.84
C ALA A 114 11.67 0.13 15.15
N LEU A 115 10.72 0.65 15.95
CA LEU A 115 9.49 -0.06 16.29
C LEU A 115 8.60 -0.31 15.07
N LEU A 116 8.35 0.73 14.26
CA LEU A 116 7.56 0.63 13.04
C LEU A 116 8.13 -0.40 12.06
N LYS A 117 9.45 -0.34 11.82
CA LYS A 117 10.13 -1.30 10.93
C LYS A 117 10.04 -2.73 11.46
N SER A 118 10.25 -2.94 12.75
CA SER A 118 10.17 -4.27 13.36
C SER A 118 8.75 -4.83 13.29
N LEU A 119 7.73 -3.99 13.57
CA LEU A 119 6.33 -4.41 13.49
C LEU A 119 5.93 -4.73 12.04
N LEU A 120 6.29 -3.88 11.09
CA LEU A 120 5.99 -4.12 9.68
C LEU A 120 6.70 -5.38 9.17
N ALA A 121 7.97 -5.59 9.56
CA ALA A 121 8.71 -6.80 9.23
C ALA A 121 8.04 -8.05 9.82
N HIS A 122 7.61 -8.01 11.09
CA HIS A 122 6.89 -9.11 11.74
C HIS A 122 5.58 -9.43 11.00
N LEU A 123 4.77 -8.43 10.66
CA LEU A 123 3.53 -8.61 9.90
C LEU A 123 3.79 -9.22 8.52
N LEU A 124 4.86 -8.79 7.85
CA LEU A 124 5.21 -9.26 6.52
C LEU A 124 5.89 -10.63 6.52
N LEU A 125 6.73 -10.94 7.50
CA LEU A 125 7.52 -12.18 7.53
C LEU A 125 6.78 -13.34 8.21
N ASP A 126 6.15 -13.08 9.35
CA ASP A 126 5.69 -14.12 10.27
C ASP A 126 4.21 -14.49 10.10
N ARG A 127 3.45 -13.81 9.25
CA ARG A 127 2.02 -14.06 9.07
C ARG A 127 1.67 -14.54 7.68
N ASP A 128 0.96 -15.65 7.61
CA ASP A 128 0.41 -16.24 6.38
C ASP A 128 -0.93 -15.61 5.97
N GLN A 129 -1.13 -14.34 6.31
CA GLN A 129 -2.37 -13.62 6.12
C GLN A 129 -2.31 -12.69 4.91
N CYS A 130 -3.48 -12.28 4.42
CA CYS A 130 -3.57 -11.22 3.44
C CYS A 130 -3.26 -9.87 4.12
N LEU A 131 -2.26 -9.15 3.61
CA LEU A 131 -1.82 -7.87 4.15
C LEU A 131 -1.79 -6.82 3.03
N LEU A 132 -2.40 -5.68 3.28
CA LEU A 132 -2.35 -4.49 2.42
C LEU A 132 -1.74 -3.34 3.22
N VAL A 133 -0.67 -2.74 2.69
CA VAL A 133 0.01 -1.61 3.33
C VAL A 133 -0.25 -0.35 2.51
N ASP A 134 -0.93 0.64 3.08
CA ASP A 134 -1.11 1.97 2.51
C ASP A 134 0.10 2.83 2.83
N LEU A 135 0.93 3.12 1.82
CA LEU A 135 2.16 3.90 1.97
C LEU A 135 1.91 5.37 1.63
N GLU A 136 2.69 6.28 2.21
CA GLU A 136 2.57 7.72 1.99
C GLU A 136 2.79 8.11 0.51
N ALA A 137 4.01 8.02 0.01
CA ALA A 137 4.32 8.44 -1.36
C ALA A 137 5.15 7.43 -2.13
N GLY A 138 6.10 6.77 -1.47
CA GLY A 138 7.02 5.80 -2.06
C GLY A 138 7.27 4.62 -1.15
N VAL A 139 8.32 3.89 -1.44
CA VAL A 139 8.71 2.66 -0.73
C VAL A 139 9.88 2.87 0.23
N GLU A 140 10.24 4.12 0.51
CA GLU A 140 11.43 4.49 1.31
C GLU A 140 11.35 3.94 2.74
N HIS A 141 10.13 3.82 3.28
CA HIS A 141 9.87 3.28 4.62
C HIS A 141 9.99 1.76 4.67
N LEU A 142 9.91 1.09 3.51
CA LEU A 142 10.16 -0.34 3.40
C LEU A 142 11.68 -0.54 3.29
N GLY A 143 12.35 -0.90 4.37
CA GLY A 143 13.77 -1.31 4.31
C GLY A 143 13.98 -2.55 3.42
N ARG A 144 15.20 -2.80 2.96
CA ARG A 144 15.52 -3.95 2.07
C ARG A 144 14.98 -5.30 2.57
N GLY A 145 15.06 -5.57 3.87
CA GLY A 145 14.56 -6.80 4.46
C GLY A 145 13.02 -6.89 4.43
N THR A 146 12.32 -5.78 4.56
CA THR A 146 10.86 -5.70 4.59
C THR A 146 10.26 -5.79 3.17
N VAL A 147 10.92 -5.15 2.20
CA VAL A 147 10.53 -5.22 0.78
C VAL A 147 10.55 -6.66 0.25
N ALA A 148 11.53 -7.47 0.66
CA ALA A 148 11.65 -8.87 0.23
C ALA A 148 10.45 -9.74 0.67
N ALA A 149 9.68 -9.30 1.66
CA ALA A 149 8.51 -10.01 2.17
C ALA A 149 7.18 -9.50 1.58
N VAL A 150 7.22 -8.47 0.72
CA VAL A 150 6.06 -7.96 -0.02
C VAL A 150 5.94 -8.71 -1.35
N ASP A 151 4.78 -9.32 -1.60
CA ASP A 151 4.53 -10.12 -2.81
C ASP A 151 4.38 -9.25 -4.07
N GLY A 152 4.00 -7.97 -3.92
CA GLY A 152 3.82 -7.05 -5.04
C GLY A 152 3.49 -5.62 -4.64
N LEU A 153 3.71 -4.69 -5.57
CA LEU A 153 3.46 -3.27 -5.42
C LEU A 153 2.36 -2.80 -6.38
N ILE A 154 1.39 -2.10 -5.85
CA ILE A 154 0.38 -1.38 -6.61
C ILE A 154 0.80 0.08 -6.65
N VAL A 155 1.17 0.56 -7.82
CA VAL A 155 1.53 1.96 -8.04
C VAL A 155 0.31 2.70 -8.55
N THR A 156 -0.21 3.63 -7.77
CA THR A 156 -1.39 4.43 -8.14
C THR A 156 -0.98 5.78 -8.70
N ALA A 157 -1.55 6.17 -9.83
CA ALA A 157 -1.31 7.45 -10.49
C ALA A 157 -2.58 8.04 -11.10
N GLU A 158 -2.54 9.32 -11.44
CA GLU A 158 -3.53 9.98 -12.29
C GLU A 158 -2.98 10.09 -13.74
N PRO A 159 -3.85 10.24 -14.76
CA PRO A 159 -3.42 10.36 -16.16
C PRO A 159 -2.84 11.75 -16.46
N SER A 160 -1.76 12.08 -15.78
CA SER A 160 -0.99 13.31 -15.99
C SER A 160 0.50 13.01 -16.06
N TRP A 161 1.23 13.71 -16.90
CA TRP A 161 2.69 13.53 -17.06
C TRP A 161 3.40 13.51 -15.70
N ARG A 162 3.10 14.51 -14.85
CA ARG A 162 3.72 14.64 -13.53
C ARG A 162 3.42 13.44 -12.60
N SER A 163 2.18 12.95 -12.60
CA SER A 163 1.80 11.80 -11.76
C SER A 163 2.44 10.52 -12.25
N LEU A 164 2.48 10.31 -13.57
CA LEU A 164 3.10 9.15 -14.20
C LEU A 164 4.61 9.14 -14.03
N THR A 165 5.29 10.30 -14.10
CA THR A 165 6.72 10.40 -13.81
C THR A 165 7.04 9.97 -12.37
N VAL A 166 6.27 10.44 -11.39
CA VAL A 166 6.43 10.01 -9.99
C VAL A 166 6.17 8.51 -9.86
N ALA A 167 5.15 7.97 -10.53
CA ALA A 167 4.87 6.54 -10.53
C ALA A 167 6.04 5.70 -11.07
N GLY A 168 6.66 6.13 -12.17
CA GLY A 168 7.86 5.48 -12.72
C GLY A 168 9.05 5.53 -11.77
N GLN A 169 9.27 6.66 -11.09
CA GLN A 169 10.32 6.80 -10.07
C GLN A 169 10.11 5.85 -8.88
N VAL A 170 8.88 5.81 -8.33
CA VAL A 170 8.51 4.90 -7.23
C VAL A 170 8.73 3.45 -7.64
N ALA A 171 8.29 3.08 -8.83
CA ALA A 171 8.43 1.73 -9.35
C ALA A 171 9.90 1.34 -9.56
N THR A 172 10.71 2.23 -10.11
CA THR A 172 12.16 2.02 -10.30
C THR A 172 12.87 1.84 -8.96
N MET A 173 12.54 2.66 -7.96
CA MET A 173 13.08 2.54 -6.61
C MET A 173 12.70 1.22 -5.96
N ALA A 174 11.44 0.80 -6.07
CA ALA A 174 10.97 -0.48 -5.57
C ALA A 174 11.67 -1.66 -6.23
N ALA A 175 11.87 -1.61 -7.55
CA ALA A 175 12.61 -2.63 -8.29
C ALA A 175 14.08 -2.72 -7.83
N ALA A 176 14.74 -1.60 -7.57
CA ALA A 176 16.10 -1.55 -7.04
C ALA A 176 16.22 -2.16 -5.62
N LEU A 177 15.12 -2.19 -4.86
CA LEU A 177 15.02 -2.87 -3.57
C LEU A 177 14.66 -4.37 -3.70
N GLY A 178 14.40 -4.87 -4.92
CA GLY A 178 14.03 -6.25 -5.18
C GLY A 178 12.53 -6.51 -5.39
N LEU A 179 11.67 -5.49 -5.27
CA LEU A 179 10.23 -5.61 -5.49
C LEU A 179 9.92 -5.41 -6.98
N THR A 180 10.07 -6.49 -7.75
CA THR A 180 9.91 -6.47 -9.21
C THR A 180 8.48 -6.73 -9.69
N ARG A 181 7.64 -7.38 -8.86
CA ARG A 181 6.23 -7.59 -9.18
C ARG A 181 5.45 -6.32 -8.90
N GLN A 182 5.12 -5.58 -9.94
CA GLN A 182 4.50 -4.27 -9.84
C GLN A 182 3.41 -4.10 -10.87
N VAL A 183 2.35 -3.38 -10.51
CA VAL A 183 1.27 -3.02 -11.42
C VAL A 183 0.94 -1.53 -11.30
N LEU A 184 0.51 -0.91 -12.40
CA LEU A 184 0.01 0.45 -12.43
C LEU A 184 -1.52 0.44 -12.32
N VAL A 185 -2.06 1.31 -11.48
CA VAL A 185 -3.50 1.63 -11.43
C VAL A 185 -3.67 3.11 -11.71
N LEU A 186 -4.45 3.42 -12.74
CA LEU A 186 -4.76 4.81 -13.09
C LEU A 186 -6.10 5.21 -12.48
N ASN A 187 -6.06 6.17 -11.58
CA ASN A 187 -7.25 6.77 -11.00
C ASN A 187 -7.74 7.95 -11.83
N ARG A 188 -9.06 8.19 -11.86
CA ARG A 188 -9.73 9.23 -12.65
C ARG A 188 -9.41 9.10 -14.16
N ALA A 189 -9.31 7.87 -14.64
CA ALA A 189 -8.97 7.53 -16.01
C ALA A 189 -10.02 6.59 -16.62
N GLN A 190 -10.28 6.77 -17.91
CA GLN A 190 -11.17 5.90 -18.68
C GLN A 190 -10.69 5.76 -20.13
N PRO A 191 -10.96 4.62 -20.80
CA PRO A 191 -10.63 4.44 -22.20
C PRO A 191 -11.41 5.42 -23.12
N PRO A 192 -10.84 5.77 -24.30
CA PRO A 192 -9.51 5.40 -24.77
C PRO A 192 -8.41 6.26 -24.14
N LEU A 193 -7.31 5.63 -23.72
CA LEU A 193 -6.16 6.33 -23.15
C LEU A 193 -4.86 5.69 -23.65
N THR A 194 -3.97 6.52 -24.22
CA THR A 194 -2.61 6.12 -24.57
C THR A 194 -1.65 6.70 -23.55
N LEU A 195 -0.87 5.82 -22.92
CA LEU A 195 0.14 6.25 -21.95
C LEU A 195 1.38 6.78 -22.67
N PRO A 196 1.97 7.87 -22.18
CA PRO A 196 3.25 8.33 -22.68
C PRO A 196 4.37 7.34 -22.32
N ALA A 197 5.44 7.33 -23.12
CA ALA A 197 6.64 6.55 -22.86
C ALA A 197 7.40 7.16 -21.66
N ILE A 198 7.11 6.70 -20.46
CA ILE A 198 7.80 7.10 -19.22
C ILE A 198 8.56 5.90 -18.71
N ALA A 199 9.86 6.09 -18.46
CA ALA A 199 10.73 5.03 -17.95
C ALA A 199 10.25 4.51 -16.58
N GLY A 200 10.30 3.20 -16.40
CA GLY A 200 9.99 2.54 -15.14
C GLY A 200 8.50 2.43 -14.82
N LEU A 201 7.58 2.83 -15.71
CA LEU A 201 6.15 2.61 -15.46
C LEU A 201 5.83 1.11 -15.45
N PRO A 202 5.16 0.61 -14.39
CA PRO A 202 4.68 -0.77 -14.37
C PRO A 202 3.58 -1.01 -15.41
N PRO A 203 3.30 -2.28 -15.76
CA PRO A 203 2.16 -2.63 -16.62
C PRO A 203 0.84 -2.13 -16.02
N LEU A 204 -0.02 -1.59 -16.88
CA LEU A 204 -1.35 -1.13 -16.48
C LEU A 204 -2.25 -2.33 -16.16
N ALA A 205 -2.70 -2.43 -14.92
CA ALA A 205 -3.62 -3.46 -14.46
C ALA A 205 -5.08 -3.01 -14.47
N ALA A 206 -5.36 -1.75 -14.10
CA ALA A 206 -6.72 -1.25 -14.02
C ALA A 206 -6.79 0.27 -14.21
N MET A 207 -7.96 0.73 -14.65
CA MET A 207 -8.34 2.14 -14.67
C MET A 207 -9.59 2.34 -13.81
N ILE A 208 -9.53 3.32 -12.91
CA ILE A 208 -10.65 3.74 -12.08
C ILE A 208 -11.26 4.97 -12.77
N PRO A 209 -12.48 4.87 -13.30
CA PRO A 209 -13.14 6.01 -13.91
C PRO A 209 -13.51 7.07 -12.87
N PRO A 210 -13.74 8.32 -13.26
CA PRO A 210 -14.35 9.30 -12.37
C PRO A 210 -15.73 8.79 -11.89
N LEU A 211 -15.87 8.60 -10.57
CA LEU A 211 -17.11 8.11 -9.95
C LEU A 211 -17.80 9.30 -9.26
N SER A 212 -18.90 9.77 -9.85
CA SER A 212 -19.69 10.88 -9.27
C SER A 212 -20.26 10.53 -7.90
N SER A 213 -20.63 9.28 -7.67
CA SER A 213 -21.12 8.81 -6.37
C SER A 213 -20.03 8.85 -5.30
N LEU A 214 -18.76 8.53 -5.63
CA LEU A 214 -17.65 8.67 -4.70
C LEU A 214 -17.41 10.14 -4.37
N ALA A 215 -17.40 11.03 -5.38
CA ALA A 215 -17.24 12.46 -5.16
C ALA A 215 -18.36 13.03 -4.27
N ALA A 216 -19.61 12.68 -4.54
CA ALA A 216 -20.74 13.11 -3.71
C ALA A 216 -20.65 12.54 -2.27
N ARG A 217 -20.26 11.27 -2.13
CA ARG A 217 -20.07 10.64 -0.81
C ARG A 217 -18.99 11.33 0.01
N GLN A 218 -17.85 11.62 -0.58
CA GLN A 218 -16.73 12.28 0.11
C GLN A 218 -17.03 13.71 0.58
N LEU A 219 -18.06 14.35 0.06
CA LEU A 219 -18.58 15.61 0.59
C LEU A 219 -19.45 15.42 1.85
N ALA A 220 -20.01 14.23 2.06
CA ALA A 220 -20.93 13.93 3.14
C ALA A 220 -20.34 12.99 4.21
N SER A 221 -19.34 12.17 3.86
CA SER A 221 -18.74 11.15 4.72
C SER A 221 -17.31 10.86 4.29
N PRO A 222 -16.40 10.57 5.21
CA PRO A 222 -15.06 10.14 4.87
C PRO A 222 -15.01 8.72 4.27
N SER A 223 -16.04 7.90 4.47
CA SER A 223 -16.08 6.52 3.99
C SER A 223 -16.16 6.46 2.47
N VAL A 224 -15.34 5.58 1.89
CA VAL A 224 -15.31 5.30 0.44
C VAL A 224 -16.03 3.99 0.07
N LEU A 225 -16.61 3.29 1.05
CA LEU A 225 -17.27 2.00 0.88
C LEU A 225 -18.77 2.14 0.59
N GLY A 226 -19.38 1.07 0.10
CA GLY A 226 -20.83 0.99 -0.15
C GLY A 226 -21.32 1.91 -1.26
N LEU A 227 -20.53 2.09 -2.32
CA LEU A 227 -20.93 2.87 -3.50
C LEU A 227 -21.98 2.10 -4.33
N PRO A 228 -22.92 2.80 -5.01
CA PRO A 228 -23.84 2.16 -5.94
C PRO A 228 -23.13 1.40 -7.07
N GLN A 229 -21.93 1.85 -7.47
CA GLN A 229 -21.11 1.22 -8.51
C GLN A 229 -20.19 0.11 -7.96
N HIS A 230 -20.66 -0.68 -6.99
CA HIS A 230 -19.86 -1.75 -6.39
C HIS A 230 -19.33 -2.75 -7.44
N ASP A 231 -20.08 -3.05 -8.50
CA ASP A 231 -19.64 -3.95 -9.58
C ASP A 231 -18.40 -3.42 -10.31
N ILE A 232 -18.30 -2.10 -10.50
CA ILE A 232 -17.12 -1.46 -11.10
C ILE A 232 -15.94 -1.58 -10.17
N VAL A 233 -16.13 -1.28 -8.88
CA VAL A 233 -15.09 -1.39 -7.85
C VAL A 233 -14.59 -2.83 -7.73
N ASP A 234 -15.49 -3.80 -7.68
CA ASP A 234 -15.17 -5.22 -7.58
C ASP A 234 -14.38 -5.73 -8.80
N ARG A 235 -14.74 -5.27 -9.99
CA ARG A 235 -13.98 -5.58 -11.21
C ARG A 235 -12.58 -5.04 -11.13
N ILE A 236 -12.41 -3.77 -10.75
CA ILE A 236 -11.10 -3.13 -10.58
C ILE A 236 -10.25 -3.91 -9.57
N CYS A 237 -10.80 -4.24 -8.42
CA CYS A 237 -10.09 -5.01 -7.38
C CYS A 237 -9.65 -6.38 -7.92
N ARG A 238 -10.53 -7.08 -8.64
CA ARG A 238 -10.23 -8.38 -9.26
C ARG A 238 -9.11 -8.27 -10.28
N ASP A 239 -9.19 -7.29 -11.20
CA ASP A 239 -8.20 -7.10 -12.26
C ASP A 239 -6.81 -6.83 -11.69
N ILE A 240 -6.72 -6.00 -10.64
CA ILE A 240 -5.46 -5.73 -9.93
C ILE A 240 -4.90 -7.00 -9.29
N LEU A 241 -5.74 -7.74 -8.56
CA LEU A 241 -5.30 -8.97 -7.88
C LEU A 241 -4.89 -10.06 -8.90
N CYS A 242 -5.62 -10.20 -9.99
CA CYS A 242 -5.25 -11.12 -11.08
C CYS A 242 -3.91 -10.72 -11.72
N ALA A 243 -3.69 -9.44 -12.00
CA ALA A 243 -2.45 -8.96 -12.59
C ALA A 243 -1.25 -9.19 -11.66
N LEU A 244 -1.44 -9.02 -10.34
CA LEU A 244 -0.41 -9.30 -9.34
C LEU A 244 -0.14 -10.80 -9.15
N GLN A 245 -1.12 -11.66 -9.39
CA GLN A 245 -0.98 -13.12 -9.28
C GLN A 245 -0.43 -13.76 -10.55
N ALA A 246 -0.62 -13.15 -11.70
CA ALA A 246 -0.05 -13.62 -12.95
C ALA A 246 1.48 -13.68 -12.82
N ARG A 247 2.08 -14.87 -13.04
CA ARG A 247 3.52 -15.01 -13.11
C ARG A 247 4.00 -14.19 -14.30
N VAL A 248 4.93 -13.28 -14.09
CA VAL A 248 5.70 -12.71 -15.20
C VAL A 248 6.47 -13.88 -15.84
N VAL A 249 5.97 -14.37 -16.95
CA VAL A 249 6.76 -15.24 -17.81
C VAL A 249 7.84 -14.31 -18.39
N PRO A 250 9.15 -14.54 -18.11
CA PRO A 250 10.18 -13.75 -18.76
C PRO A 250 10.01 -13.93 -20.27
N GLU A 251 9.92 -12.83 -21.02
CA GLU A 251 10.01 -12.87 -22.46
C GLU A 251 11.32 -13.60 -22.79
N ALA A 252 11.20 -14.73 -23.50
CA ALA A 252 12.33 -15.48 -23.98
C ALA A 252 13.19 -14.52 -24.83
N GLU A 253 14.41 -14.25 -24.39
CA GLU A 253 15.40 -13.52 -25.17
C GLU A 253 15.42 -14.11 -26.57
N GLY A 254 15.01 -13.31 -27.56
CA GLY A 254 15.06 -13.69 -28.95
C GLY A 254 16.51 -14.02 -29.31
N GLY A 255 16.79 -15.31 -29.43
CA GLY A 255 18.10 -15.82 -29.78
C GLY A 255 18.56 -15.22 -31.11
N ILE A 256 19.55 -14.36 -31.06
CA ILE A 256 20.32 -13.93 -32.22
C ILE A 256 21.17 -15.16 -32.61
N GLN A 257 20.78 -15.86 -33.65
CA GLN A 257 21.64 -16.85 -34.28
C GLN A 257 22.85 -16.14 -34.89
N PRO A 258 24.08 -16.55 -34.55
CA PRO A 258 25.25 -16.00 -35.23
C PRO A 258 25.28 -16.52 -36.69
N ALA A 259 25.35 -15.59 -37.63
CA ALA A 259 25.57 -15.90 -39.04
C ALA A 259 26.91 -16.63 -39.23
N SER A 260 26.86 -17.79 -39.86
CA SER A 260 28.06 -18.54 -40.29
C SER A 260 28.84 -17.77 -41.34
N PRO A 261 30.17 -17.69 -41.25
CA PRO A 261 31.00 -17.11 -42.27
C PRO A 261 31.12 -18.07 -43.48
N ARG A 262 30.98 -17.54 -44.68
CA ARG A 262 31.46 -18.14 -45.90
C ARG A 262 32.84 -17.56 -46.28
#